data_1115a6e454ed1117b27413eef4c0213d
#
_entry.id   1115a6e454ed1117b27413eef4c0213d
#
_cell.length_a   1.000
_cell.length_b   1.000
_cell.length_c   1.000
_cell.angle_alpha   90.00
_cell.angle_beta   90.00
_cell.angle_gamma   90.00
#
_symmetry.space_group_name_H-M   'P 1'
#
loop_
_entity.id
_entity.type
_entity.pdbx_description
1 polymer ?
#
loop_
_entity_poly.entity_id
_entity_poly.type
_entity_poly.pdbx_seq_one_letter_code
_entity_poly.pdbx_strand_id
1 'polypeptide(L)'
;MHNYLKRLSSGLLAAAASIAFAAGASAQSGQPIKIGFSMALTGPLAANGKQALLGAKIWEETVNKAGGLNGRQVKLVYYDDASNPSTVPGIYTKLLDVDKVDLVTGPYATAMIAPAMPVVMQKGKVFIGLFGLAVNSEFNYNKYFAMIPSGPDAKPSFTIGFFETAAAQNPKPKTVALVAADQEFSKNACEGARTNAKKFGFDVVYDKTYPPSTTDFTPIVRAIQASNPDIVAICSYPLDSVGMVKAVNEVGFKPKMIGGAMVGLQATVFKTQLGPLLNGFVNYETWVPAKTMETPSVVEFLKTYQSRAGAEGVDPLGYYLGTWGYAYMEVLGAAITATKGVDDTKIAEWLHANPVKTIMGDIKFGQNGEWATSRMLQVQYHDIKNNSVDAHRGMDTQTVLTPADLKTGNVIYPYEKAK
;
A
#
# COMPACT_ATOMS: atom_id res chain seq x y z
N MET A 1 74.99 9.89 60.94
CA MET A 1 74.90 8.45 60.87
C MET A 1 73.49 8.03 61.20
N HIS A 2 72.78 7.46 60.40
CA HIS A 2 71.38 7.02 60.48
C HIS A 2 70.35 8.00 59.97
N ASN A 3 69.53 7.45 59.09
CA ASN A 3 68.21 7.93 58.59
C ASN A 3 68.20 8.93 57.45
N TYR A 4 68.40 8.41 56.20
CA TYR A 4 67.73 8.94 55.02
C TYR A 4 67.51 7.81 54.01
N LEU A 5 66.48 7.05 54.24
CA LEU A 5 65.95 6.09 53.25
C LEU A 5 64.56 5.63 53.68
N LYS A 6 63.53 6.41 53.33
CA LYS A 6 62.14 6.01 53.30
C LYS A 6 61.28 7.20 52.82
N ARG A 7 61.11 7.39 51.52
CA ARG A 7 60.02 8.12 50.91
C ARG A 7 60.25 8.18 49.41
N LEU A 8 60.05 7.08 48.70
CA LEU A 8 59.87 7.03 47.24
C LEU A 8 59.20 5.70 46.86
N SER A 9 57.90 5.58 47.17
CA SER A 9 57.07 4.51 46.65
C SER A 9 55.60 4.83 46.93
N SER A 10 55.04 5.84 46.35
CA SER A 10 53.57 6.06 46.33
C SER A 10 53.26 7.11 45.26
N GLY A 11 53.30 6.73 44.01
CA GLY A 11 53.02 7.71 42.95
C GLY A 11 52.95 7.10 41.51
N LEU A 12 52.46 5.86 41.38
CA LEU A 12 52.35 5.27 40.02
C LEU A 12 51.25 4.21 39.99
N LEU A 13 50.02 4.57 40.39
CA LEU A 13 48.83 3.70 40.28
C LEU A 13 47.54 4.52 40.22
N ALA A 14 47.53 5.60 39.45
CA ALA A 14 46.30 6.39 39.22
C ALA A 14 46.21 6.97 37.81
N ALA A 15 46.72 6.24 36.79
CA ALA A 15 46.65 6.69 35.38
C ALA A 15 46.24 5.58 34.40
N ALA A 16 45.54 4.53 34.85
CA ALA A 16 45.15 3.42 34.01
C ALA A 16 43.64 3.08 34.06
N ALA A 17 42.80 4.01 34.47
CA ALA A 17 41.34 3.77 34.58
C ALA A 17 40.45 4.81 33.84
N SER A 18 40.94 5.47 32.79
CA SER A 18 40.17 6.47 32.05
C SER A 18 40.19 6.26 30.53
N ILE A 19 40.51 5.07 30.02
CA ILE A 19 40.46 4.75 28.59
C ILE A 19 39.61 3.47 28.39
N ALA A 20 38.33 3.55 28.72
CA ALA A 20 37.39 2.47 28.39
C ALA A 20 35.93 2.94 28.36
N PHE A 21 35.63 4.11 27.80
CA PHE A 21 34.27 4.50 27.45
C PHE A 21 34.24 5.48 26.25
N ALA A 22 34.96 5.16 25.20
CA ALA A 22 34.87 5.84 23.90
C ALA A 22 34.81 4.83 22.76
N ALA A 23 34.12 3.71 23.00
CA ALA A 23 33.83 2.74 21.94
C ALA A 23 32.31 2.74 21.69
N GLY A 24 31.85 3.52 20.73
CA GLY A 24 30.46 3.45 20.32
C GLY A 24 29.89 4.62 19.53
N ALA A 25 30.62 5.67 19.28
CA ALA A 25 30.25 6.59 18.22
C ALA A 25 31.03 6.18 16.95
N SER A 26 30.58 5.16 16.25
CA SER A 26 30.99 4.97 14.85
C SER A 26 30.66 6.28 14.14
N ALA A 27 31.67 7.09 13.86
CA ALA A 27 31.54 8.29 13.06
C ALA A 27 30.87 7.85 11.75
N GLN A 28 29.63 8.28 11.54
CA GLN A 28 28.85 8.03 10.33
C GLN A 28 29.63 8.62 9.17
N SER A 29 30.36 7.77 8.43
CA SER A 29 31.25 8.20 7.36
C SER A 29 30.47 8.32 6.06
N GLY A 30 30.21 9.55 5.61
CA GLY A 30 29.69 9.86 4.30
C GLY A 30 28.45 10.75 4.30
N GLN A 31 28.15 11.32 3.14
CA GLN A 31 26.92 12.08 2.91
C GLN A 31 25.69 11.16 3.06
N PRO A 32 24.58 11.66 3.60
CA PRO A 32 23.34 10.88 3.69
C PRO A 32 22.93 10.30 2.33
N ILE A 33 22.31 9.13 2.34
CA ILE A 33 21.64 8.57 1.17
C ILE A 33 20.33 9.31 1.00
N LYS A 34 20.18 10.07 -0.08
CA LYS A 34 18.96 10.81 -0.39
C LYS A 34 18.03 9.92 -1.21
N ILE A 35 16.80 9.69 -0.73
CA ILE A 35 15.75 8.97 -1.45
C ILE A 35 14.64 9.96 -1.79
N GLY A 36 14.38 10.15 -3.10
CA GLY A 36 13.40 11.11 -3.60
C GLY A 36 12.09 10.47 -4.01
N PHE A 37 10.95 11.15 -3.78
CA PHE A 37 9.64 10.73 -4.27
C PHE A 37 8.63 11.89 -4.28
N SER A 38 7.54 11.75 -5.03
CA SER A 38 6.34 12.56 -4.81
C SER A 38 5.32 11.78 -3.97
N MET A 39 4.42 12.50 -3.32
CA MET A 39 3.34 11.89 -2.55
C MET A 39 2.11 12.80 -2.59
N ALA A 40 0.93 12.22 -2.69
CA ALA A 40 -0.33 12.94 -2.63
C ALA A 40 -0.60 13.43 -1.20
N LEU A 41 -0.20 14.66 -0.89
CA LEU A 41 -0.40 15.27 0.44
C LEU A 41 -1.61 16.21 0.46
N THR A 42 -2.06 16.64 -0.72
CA THR A 42 -3.30 17.39 -0.95
C THR A 42 -4.11 16.75 -2.06
N GLY A 43 -5.36 17.18 -2.25
CA GLY A 43 -6.25 16.64 -3.28
C GLY A 43 -6.93 15.30 -2.92
N PRO A 44 -7.58 14.64 -3.88
CA PRO A 44 -8.45 13.48 -3.65
C PRO A 44 -7.76 12.24 -3.03
N LEU A 45 -6.45 12.09 -3.21
CA LEU A 45 -5.66 10.96 -2.69
C LEU A 45 -4.95 11.28 -1.36
N ALA A 46 -5.12 12.49 -0.81
CA ALA A 46 -4.36 12.97 0.34
C ALA A 46 -4.53 12.11 1.59
N ALA A 47 -5.73 11.59 1.85
CA ALA A 47 -5.97 10.71 2.99
C ALA A 47 -5.08 9.46 2.97
N ASN A 48 -4.81 8.94 1.77
CA ASN A 48 -3.96 7.77 1.54
C ASN A 48 -2.47 8.15 1.53
N GLY A 49 -2.10 9.22 0.80
CA GLY A 49 -0.72 9.65 0.68
C GLY A 49 -0.09 10.09 2.00
N LYS A 50 -0.84 10.80 2.84
CA LYS A 50 -0.36 11.23 4.16
C LYS A 50 -0.03 10.05 5.09
N GLN A 51 -0.86 9.01 5.11
CA GLN A 51 -0.54 7.83 5.92
C GLN A 51 0.69 7.07 5.39
N ALA A 52 0.85 7.00 4.07
CA ALA A 52 2.05 6.42 3.46
C ALA A 52 3.32 7.22 3.83
N LEU A 53 3.24 8.55 3.79
CA LEU A 53 4.36 9.42 4.19
C LEU A 53 4.74 9.21 5.65
N LEU A 54 3.76 9.09 6.57
CA LEU A 54 4.07 8.80 7.98
C LEU A 54 4.77 7.45 8.11
N GLY A 55 4.33 6.42 7.40
CA GLY A 55 5.01 5.11 7.36
C GLY A 55 6.46 5.23 6.89
N ALA A 56 6.71 5.96 5.80
CA ALA A 56 8.06 6.20 5.28
C ALA A 56 8.96 6.97 6.26
N LYS A 57 8.43 7.99 6.94
CA LYS A 57 9.15 8.75 7.97
C LYS A 57 9.53 7.87 9.18
N ILE A 58 8.62 7.02 9.64
CA ILE A 58 8.91 6.08 10.73
C ILE A 58 10.02 5.12 10.32
N TRP A 59 10.03 4.64 9.07
CA TRP A 59 11.12 3.83 8.55
C TRP A 59 12.46 4.60 8.52
N GLU A 60 12.50 5.83 8.02
CA GLU A 60 13.69 6.70 8.02
C GLU A 60 14.27 6.87 9.43
N GLU A 61 13.42 7.21 10.40
CA GLU A 61 13.81 7.38 11.80
C GLU A 61 14.35 6.07 12.39
N THR A 62 13.70 4.94 12.11
CA THR A 62 14.10 3.62 12.60
C THR A 62 15.45 3.21 12.06
N VAL A 63 15.67 3.34 10.76
CA VAL A 63 16.94 3.02 10.11
C VAL A 63 18.05 3.94 10.59
N ASN A 64 17.79 5.22 10.71
CA ASN A 64 18.76 6.21 11.15
C ASN A 64 19.17 5.99 12.62
N LYS A 65 18.23 5.65 13.48
CA LYS A 65 18.50 5.27 14.89
C LYS A 65 19.35 4.00 14.99
N ALA A 66 19.21 3.08 14.04
CA ALA A 66 20.02 1.86 13.96
C ALA A 66 21.42 2.07 13.34
N GLY A 67 21.79 3.29 12.97
CA GLY A 67 23.10 3.61 12.37
C GLY A 67 23.07 3.83 10.85
N GLY A 68 21.90 3.89 10.23
CA GLY A 68 21.72 4.12 8.81
C GLY A 68 21.88 2.86 7.96
N LEU A 69 21.94 3.04 6.65
CA LEU A 69 22.22 1.99 5.68
C LEU A 69 23.70 1.98 5.32
N ASN A 70 24.38 0.87 5.51
CA ASN A 70 25.83 0.75 5.29
C ASN A 70 26.65 1.86 5.99
N GLY A 71 26.22 2.28 7.20
CA GLY A 71 26.88 3.33 7.98
C GLY A 71 26.58 4.77 7.50
N ARG A 72 25.63 4.97 6.58
CA ARG A 72 25.19 6.29 6.10
C ARG A 72 23.75 6.55 6.55
N GLN A 73 23.48 7.78 7.03
CA GLN A 73 22.11 8.21 7.31
C GLN A 73 21.28 8.20 6.03
N VAL A 74 19.99 7.98 6.15
CA VAL A 74 19.02 8.16 5.09
C VAL A 74 18.35 9.53 5.24
N LYS A 75 18.05 10.18 4.12
CA LYS A 75 17.28 11.41 4.06
C LYS A 75 16.21 11.31 2.99
N LEU A 76 14.94 11.37 3.40
CA LEU A 76 13.82 11.46 2.48
C LEU A 76 13.69 12.88 1.92
N VAL A 77 13.52 13.00 0.60
CA VAL A 77 13.26 14.25 -0.12
C VAL A 77 11.96 14.07 -0.89
N TYR A 78 10.91 14.78 -0.50
CA TYR A 78 9.60 14.56 -1.09
C TYR A 78 8.86 15.86 -1.39
N TYR A 79 7.95 15.77 -2.36
CA TYR A 79 7.10 16.87 -2.79
C TYR A 79 5.63 16.44 -2.86
N ASP A 80 4.73 17.37 -2.59
CA ASP A 80 3.30 17.17 -2.81
C ASP A 80 3.01 17.17 -4.31
N ASP A 81 2.43 16.10 -4.84
CA ASP A 81 1.95 16.04 -6.23
C ASP A 81 0.52 16.55 -6.38
N ALA A 82 -0.11 16.96 -5.28
CA ALA A 82 -1.48 17.46 -5.21
C ALA A 82 -2.52 16.50 -5.83
N SER A 83 -2.23 15.19 -5.83
CA SER A 83 -3.05 14.17 -6.52
C SER A 83 -3.25 14.48 -8.02
N ASN A 84 -2.33 15.19 -8.64
CA ASN A 84 -2.39 15.62 -10.03
C ASN A 84 -1.30 14.93 -10.88
N PRO A 85 -1.67 14.01 -11.79
CA PRO A 85 -0.72 13.30 -12.64
C PRO A 85 0.21 14.21 -13.45
N SER A 86 -0.26 15.40 -13.85
CA SER A 86 0.50 16.32 -14.70
C SER A 86 1.69 16.98 -13.98
N THR A 87 1.69 17.03 -12.64
CA THR A 87 2.79 17.61 -11.86
C THR A 87 3.95 16.64 -11.66
N VAL A 88 3.67 15.34 -11.72
CA VAL A 88 4.61 14.28 -11.34
C VAL A 88 5.90 14.28 -12.18
N PRO A 89 5.88 14.37 -13.52
CA PRO A 89 7.11 14.38 -14.30
C PRO A 89 8.06 15.52 -13.91
N GLY A 90 7.51 16.73 -13.67
CA GLY A 90 8.28 17.89 -13.21
C GLY A 90 8.92 17.68 -11.84
N ILE A 91 8.21 17.02 -10.92
CA ILE A 91 8.74 16.69 -9.59
C ILE A 91 9.91 15.71 -9.70
N TYR A 92 9.80 14.64 -10.49
CA TYR A 92 10.90 13.68 -10.65
C TYR A 92 12.10 14.27 -11.38
N THR A 93 11.88 15.15 -12.35
CA THR A 93 12.96 15.92 -12.98
C THR A 93 13.68 16.78 -11.93
N LYS A 94 12.93 17.49 -11.06
CA LYS A 94 13.52 18.31 -10.00
C LYS A 94 14.32 17.47 -9.00
N LEU A 95 13.77 16.35 -8.52
CA LEU A 95 14.44 15.44 -7.59
C LEU A 95 15.79 14.96 -8.15
N LEU A 96 15.82 14.58 -9.42
CA LEU A 96 17.01 14.02 -10.05
C LEU A 96 18.01 15.08 -10.51
N ASP A 97 17.56 16.18 -11.11
CA ASP A 97 18.43 17.15 -11.75
C ASP A 97 18.81 18.34 -10.86
N VAL A 98 17.96 18.70 -9.88
CA VAL A 98 18.19 19.84 -8.97
C VAL A 98 18.62 19.37 -7.59
N ASP A 99 17.79 18.52 -6.95
CA ASP A 99 18.06 18.05 -5.58
C ASP A 99 19.16 16.98 -5.53
N LYS A 100 19.47 16.38 -6.70
CA LYS A 100 20.51 15.35 -6.86
C LYS A 100 20.34 14.21 -5.86
N VAL A 101 19.12 13.66 -5.78
CA VAL A 101 18.87 12.48 -4.94
C VAL A 101 19.59 11.26 -5.50
N ASP A 102 20.06 10.38 -4.61
CA ASP A 102 20.78 9.17 -5.01
C ASP A 102 19.84 8.17 -5.69
N LEU A 103 18.69 7.97 -5.10
CA LEU A 103 17.65 7.03 -5.56
C LEU A 103 16.27 7.69 -5.56
N VAL A 104 15.37 7.14 -6.36
CA VAL A 104 13.96 7.55 -6.35
C VAL A 104 13.07 6.34 -6.10
N THR A 105 11.91 6.59 -5.49
CA THR A 105 10.84 5.61 -5.34
C THR A 105 9.51 6.21 -5.80
N GLY A 106 8.52 5.37 -6.09
CA GLY A 106 7.27 5.80 -6.71
C GLY A 106 6.33 6.53 -5.76
N PRO A 107 5.46 7.36 -6.31
CA PRO A 107 4.34 7.92 -5.60
C PRO A 107 3.28 6.85 -5.31
N TYR A 108 2.23 7.25 -4.60
CA TYR A 108 1.05 6.41 -4.42
C TYR A 108 0.11 6.51 -5.62
N ALA A 109 -0.45 5.36 -6.04
CA ALA A 109 -1.47 5.13 -7.05
C ALA A 109 -0.98 5.06 -8.50
N THR A 110 -1.66 4.21 -9.28
CA THR A 110 -1.38 3.96 -10.71
C THR A 110 -1.30 5.26 -11.51
N ALA A 111 -2.29 6.15 -11.32
CA ALA A 111 -2.37 7.43 -12.03
C ALA A 111 -1.19 8.38 -11.72
N MET A 112 -0.51 8.22 -10.59
CA MET A 112 0.67 9.02 -10.22
C MET A 112 1.97 8.33 -10.65
N ILE A 113 2.04 6.99 -10.59
CA ILE A 113 3.24 6.23 -10.93
C ILE A 113 3.49 6.25 -12.45
N ALA A 114 2.47 6.04 -13.27
CA ALA A 114 2.61 5.98 -14.73
C ALA A 114 3.28 7.25 -15.33
N PRO A 115 2.90 8.48 -14.96
CA PRO A 115 3.56 9.68 -15.46
C PRO A 115 5.03 9.85 -15.03
N ALA A 116 5.45 9.23 -13.91
CA ALA A 116 6.85 9.26 -13.48
C ALA A 116 7.75 8.36 -14.34
N MET A 117 7.19 7.27 -14.90
CA MET A 117 7.96 6.23 -15.61
C MET A 117 8.86 6.77 -16.70
N PRO A 118 8.42 7.64 -17.65
CA PRO A 118 9.29 8.15 -18.69
C PRO A 118 10.54 8.85 -18.14
N VAL A 119 10.41 9.64 -17.08
CA VAL A 119 11.54 10.38 -16.47
C VAL A 119 12.51 9.40 -15.81
N VAL A 120 12.03 8.46 -15.00
CA VAL A 120 12.90 7.50 -14.30
C VAL A 120 13.57 6.52 -15.26
N MET A 121 12.87 6.11 -16.33
CA MET A 121 13.43 5.27 -17.39
C MET A 121 14.54 5.97 -18.14
N GLN A 122 14.34 7.23 -18.53
CA GLN A 122 15.36 8.04 -19.22
C GLN A 122 16.64 8.17 -18.38
N LYS A 123 16.49 8.26 -17.06
CA LYS A 123 17.61 8.36 -16.11
C LYS A 123 18.15 7.01 -15.64
N GLY A 124 17.57 5.89 -16.10
CA GLY A 124 17.99 4.53 -15.76
C GLY A 124 17.83 4.15 -14.29
N LYS A 125 16.91 4.80 -13.58
CA LYS A 125 16.69 4.64 -12.13
C LYS A 125 15.90 3.39 -11.79
N VAL A 126 16.24 2.71 -10.70
CA VAL A 126 15.35 1.73 -10.06
C VAL A 126 14.12 2.45 -9.51
N PHE A 127 12.96 1.82 -9.62
CA PHE A 127 11.69 2.47 -9.26
C PHE A 127 10.70 1.51 -8.61
N ILE A 128 10.45 1.71 -7.32
CA ILE A 128 9.50 0.90 -6.55
C ILE A 128 8.20 1.67 -6.45
N GLY A 129 7.15 1.22 -7.17
CA GLY A 129 5.86 1.91 -7.24
C GLY A 129 4.95 1.54 -6.06
N LEU A 130 4.49 2.54 -5.30
CA LEU A 130 3.57 2.33 -4.20
C LEU A 130 2.14 2.18 -4.74
N PHE A 131 1.70 0.93 -4.92
CA PHE A 131 0.35 0.55 -5.36
C PHE A 131 -0.03 1.04 -6.77
N GLY A 132 0.85 0.71 -7.73
CA GLY A 132 0.52 0.80 -9.16
C GLY A 132 0.03 -0.52 -9.71
N LEU A 133 -1.22 -0.59 -10.17
CA LEU A 133 -1.77 -1.80 -10.77
C LEU A 133 -1.37 -1.93 -12.23
N ALA A 134 -0.55 -2.94 -12.56
CA ALA A 134 -0.12 -3.29 -13.90
C ALA A 134 0.56 -2.14 -14.68
N VAL A 135 1.19 -1.19 -13.99
CA VAL A 135 1.89 -0.07 -14.65
C VAL A 135 2.95 -0.58 -15.61
N ASN A 136 3.74 -1.57 -15.18
CA ASN A 136 4.84 -2.08 -15.99
C ASN A 136 4.41 -2.89 -17.23
N SER A 137 3.15 -3.25 -17.35
CA SER A 137 2.64 -3.91 -18.56
C SER A 137 2.72 -3.02 -19.81
N GLU A 138 2.76 -1.68 -19.62
CA GLU A 138 2.89 -0.71 -20.70
C GLU A 138 4.35 -0.32 -20.97
N PHE A 139 5.18 -0.30 -19.93
CA PHE A 139 6.55 0.22 -20.02
C PHE A 139 7.60 -0.86 -20.22
N ASN A 140 7.36 -2.08 -19.76
CA ASN A 140 8.29 -3.22 -19.80
C ASN A 140 9.68 -2.85 -19.25
N TYR A 141 9.71 -2.09 -18.16
CA TYR A 141 10.94 -1.59 -17.56
C TYR A 141 11.46 -2.57 -16.50
N ASN A 142 12.64 -3.12 -16.75
CA ASN A 142 13.25 -4.15 -15.90
C ASN A 142 13.76 -3.65 -14.53
N LYS A 143 13.71 -2.33 -14.26
CA LYS A 143 14.04 -1.75 -12.95
C LYS A 143 12.81 -1.22 -12.21
N TYR A 144 11.61 -1.56 -12.67
CA TYR A 144 10.36 -1.26 -11.97
C TYR A 144 9.93 -2.44 -11.09
N PHE A 145 9.43 -2.12 -9.88
CA PHE A 145 8.91 -3.08 -8.91
C PHE A 145 7.61 -2.57 -8.30
N ALA A 146 6.55 -3.38 -8.38
CA ALA A 146 5.23 -3.02 -7.86
C ALA A 146 5.06 -3.46 -6.40
N MET A 147 4.62 -2.56 -5.54
CA MET A 147 4.32 -2.92 -4.14
C MET A 147 2.91 -3.48 -3.95
N ILE A 148 2.00 -3.28 -4.91
CA ILE A 148 0.68 -3.89 -4.82
C ILE A 148 0.78 -5.41 -4.98
N PRO A 149 0.23 -6.21 -4.03
CA PRO A 149 0.47 -7.66 -4.01
C PRO A 149 -0.44 -8.43 -4.97
N SER A 150 -0.59 -7.95 -6.21
CA SER A 150 -1.53 -8.51 -7.20
C SER A 150 -1.04 -9.79 -7.88
N GLY A 151 0.28 -10.08 -7.86
CA GLY A 151 0.83 -11.25 -8.53
C GLY A 151 1.26 -10.99 -9.97
N PRO A 152 1.77 -12.01 -10.68
CA PRO A 152 2.46 -11.84 -11.97
C PRO A 152 1.52 -11.40 -13.09
N ASP A 153 0.24 -11.76 -13.04
CA ASP A 153 -0.81 -11.31 -13.95
C ASP A 153 -1.71 -10.32 -13.20
N ALA A 154 -1.22 -9.09 -13.06
CA ALA A 154 -1.71 -8.14 -12.07
C ALA A 154 -3.20 -7.79 -12.26
N LYS A 155 -3.68 -7.55 -13.49
CA LYS A 155 -5.06 -7.13 -13.74
C LYS A 155 -6.09 -8.17 -13.30
N PRO A 156 -6.09 -9.42 -13.81
CA PRO A 156 -7.06 -10.41 -13.36
C PRO A 156 -6.81 -10.87 -11.91
N SER A 157 -5.57 -11.00 -11.47
CA SER A 157 -5.27 -11.42 -10.11
C SER A 157 -5.81 -10.45 -9.05
N PHE A 158 -5.92 -9.16 -9.38
CA PHE A 158 -6.45 -8.15 -8.46
C PHE A 158 -7.91 -8.38 -8.09
N THR A 159 -8.74 -8.82 -9.03
CA THR A 159 -10.19 -9.00 -8.83
C THR A 159 -10.63 -10.46 -8.75
N ILE A 160 -9.72 -11.42 -8.94
CA ILE A 160 -10.08 -12.85 -9.05
C ILE A 160 -10.85 -13.35 -7.82
N GLY A 161 -10.45 -12.96 -6.61
CA GLY A 161 -11.09 -13.41 -5.37
C GLY A 161 -12.55 -12.99 -5.25
N PHE A 162 -12.96 -11.84 -5.84
CA PHE A 162 -14.35 -11.44 -5.91
C PHE A 162 -15.16 -12.43 -6.77
N PHE A 163 -14.64 -12.79 -7.94
CA PHE A 163 -15.32 -13.71 -8.85
C PHE A 163 -15.30 -15.17 -8.35
N GLU A 164 -14.23 -15.60 -7.70
CA GLU A 164 -14.15 -16.91 -7.02
C GLU A 164 -15.21 -17.02 -5.92
N THR A 165 -15.33 -15.98 -5.10
CA THR A 165 -16.33 -15.91 -4.04
C THR A 165 -17.75 -16.00 -4.62
N ALA A 166 -18.03 -15.27 -5.70
CA ALA A 166 -19.33 -15.30 -6.38
C ALA A 166 -19.60 -16.67 -7.01
N ALA A 167 -18.63 -17.25 -7.72
CA ALA A 167 -18.76 -18.52 -8.41
C ALA A 167 -19.02 -19.72 -7.47
N ALA A 168 -18.57 -19.61 -6.21
CA ALA A 168 -18.77 -20.61 -5.17
C ALA A 168 -20.18 -20.59 -4.52
N GLN A 169 -21.03 -19.63 -4.86
CA GLN A 169 -22.35 -19.52 -4.26
C GLN A 169 -23.36 -20.51 -4.86
N ASN A 170 -24.35 -20.90 -4.05
CA ASN A 170 -25.47 -21.76 -4.48
C ASN A 170 -26.81 -21.10 -4.11
N PRO A 171 -27.66 -20.73 -5.08
CA PRO A 171 -27.41 -20.83 -6.51
C PRO A 171 -26.31 -19.87 -6.98
N LYS A 172 -25.49 -20.33 -7.94
CA LYS A 172 -24.45 -19.50 -8.55
C LYS A 172 -25.09 -18.33 -9.31
N PRO A 173 -24.63 -17.09 -9.10
CA PRO A 173 -25.03 -15.93 -9.91
C PRO A 173 -24.64 -16.14 -11.39
N LYS A 174 -25.39 -15.53 -12.30
CA LYS A 174 -25.21 -15.70 -13.76
C LYS A 174 -24.69 -14.44 -14.42
N THR A 175 -25.12 -13.28 -13.96
CA THR A 175 -24.86 -12.00 -14.61
C THR A 175 -24.03 -11.07 -13.76
N VAL A 176 -23.21 -10.23 -14.40
CA VAL A 176 -22.39 -9.23 -13.75
C VAL A 176 -22.50 -7.87 -14.41
N ALA A 177 -22.57 -6.82 -13.61
CA ALA A 177 -22.36 -5.45 -14.05
C ALA A 177 -20.92 -5.02 -13.69
N LEU A 178 -20.25 -4.35 -14.61
CA LEU A 178 -18.92 -3.76 -14.45
C LEU A 178 -19.02 -2.24 -14.59
N VAL A 179 -18.45 -1.51 -13.64
CA VAL A 179 -18.43 -0.05 -13.69
C VAL A 179 -17.09 0.49 -13.22
N ALA A 180 -16.48 1.41 -13.97
CA ALA A 180 -15.18 1.96 -13.70
C ALA A 180 -15.16 3.49 -13.79
N ALA A 181 -14.40 4.15 -12.91
CA ALA A 181 -13.94 5.51 -13.19
C ALA A 181 -13.08 5.52 -14.46
N ASP A 182 -13.18 6.55 -15.29
CA ASP A 182 -12.31 6.70 -16.48
C ASP A 182 -10.90 7.17 -16.07
N GLN A 183 -10.24 6.33 -15.28
CA GLN A 183 -8.87 6.51 -14.79
C GLN A 183 -8.13 5.18 -14.81
N GLU A 184 -6.82 5.21 -14.90
CA GLU A 184 -6.00 4.05 -15.21
C GLU A 184 -6.17 2.87 -14.26
N PHE A 185 -6.09 3.08 -12.94
CA PHE A 185 -6.30 2.00 -11.98
C PHE A 185 -7.68 1.33 -12.20
N SER A 186 -8.73 2.14 -12.28
CA SER A 186 -10.09 1.64 -12.39
C SER A 186 -10.31 0.88 -13.70
N LYS A 187 -9.73 1.37 -14.80
CA LYS A 187 -9.76 0.67 -16.11
C LYS A 187 -9.00 -0.64 -16.05
N ASN A 188 -7.79 -0.67 -15.48
CA ASN A 188 -6.98 -1.88 -15.33
C ASN A 188 -7.68 -2.93 -14.45
N ALA A 189 -8.27 -2.52 -13.33
CA ALA A 189 -9.01 -3.41 -12.43
C ALA A 189 -10.25 -3.99 -13.11
N CYS A 190 -11.03 -3.17 -13.85
CA CYS A 190 -12.21 -3.63 -14.57
C CYS A 190 -11.86 -4.47 -15.82
N GLU A 191 -10.71 -4.26 -16.45
CA GLU A 191 -10.21 -5.16 -17.50
C GLU A 191 -9.93 -6.55 -16.93
N GLY A 192 -9.30 -6.63 -15.75
CA GLY A 192 -9.16 -7.87 -15.01
C GLY A 192 -10.50 -8.50 -14.63
N ALA A 193 -11.48 -7.67 -14.23
CA ALA A 193 -12.82 -8.12 -13.91
C ALA A 193 -13.55 -8.72 -15.14
N ARG A 194 -13.39 -8.14 -16.34
CA ARG A 194 -13.91 -8.72 -17.60
C ARG A 194 -13.30 -10.10 -17.88
N THR A 195 -11.98 -10.21 -17.71
CA THR A 195 -11.26 -11.48 -17.87
C THR A 195 -11.81 -12.53 -16.89
N ASN A 196 -12.02 -12.15 -15.64
CA ASN A 196 -12.56 -13.04 -14.61
C ASN A 196 -14.05 -13.37 -14.86
N ALA A 197 -14.87 -12.42 -15.29
CA ALA A 197 -16.25 -12.68 -15.65
C ALA A 197 -16.33 -13.79 -16.70
N LYS A 198 -15.54 -13.68 -17.76
CA LYS A 198 -15.45 -14.72 -18.81
C LYS A 198 -14.92 -16.05 -18.24
N LYS A 199 -13.85 -16.03 -17.44
CA LYS A 199 -13.25 -17.24 -16.84
C LYS A 199 -14.24 -18.03 -16.00
N PHE A 200 -15.07 -17.33 -15.21
CA PHE A 200 -16.05 -17.96 -14.32
C PHE A 200 -17.45 -18.12 -14.92
N GLY A 201 -17.65 -17.75 -16.20
CA GLY A 201 -18.90 -17.92 -16.94
C GLY A 201 -20.03 -17.01 -16.44
N PHE A 202 -19.72 -15.74 -16.21
CA PHE A 202 -20.68 -14.69 -15.93
C PHE A 202 -20.99 -13.90 -17.21
N ASP A 203 -22.26 -13.67 -17.51
CA ASP A 203 -22.70 -12.81 -18.60
C ASP A 203 -22.59 -11.35 -18.16
N VAL A 204 -21.85 -10.54 -18.92
CA VAL A 204 -21.70 -9.11 -18.66
C VAL A 204 -22.90 -8.36 -19.20
N VAL A 205 -23.80 -7.87 -18.34
CA VAL A 205 -25.04 -7.18 -18.72
C VAL A 205 -24.92 -5.65 -18.67
N TYR A 206 -23.87 -5.14 -18.05
CA TYR A 206 -23.53 -3.71 -18.00
C TYR A 206 -22.02 -3.57 -17.97
N ASP A 207 -21.44 -2.71 -18.80
CA ASP A 207 -20.00 -2.41 -18.80
C ASP A 207 -19.80 -0.97 -19.25
N LYS A 208 -19.64 -0.06 -18.29
CA LYS A 208 -19.53 1.37 -18.56
C LYS A 208 -18.46 2.03 -17.68
N THR A 209 -17.89 3.10 -18.22
CA THR A 209 -17.08 4.04 -17.47
C THR A 209 -17.86 5.31 -17.13
N TYR A 210 -17.41 6.03 -16.12
CA TYR A 210 -17.91 7.37 -15.76
C TYR A 210 -16.74 8.35 -15.61
N PRO A 211 -16.98 9.67 -15.88
CA PRO A 211 -15.95 10.68 -15.77
C PRO A 211 -15.38 10.81 -14.34
N PRO A 212 -14.07 11.10 -14.17
CA PRO A 212 -13.47 11.31 -12.85
C PRO A 212 -14.05 12.51 -12.08
N SER A 213 -14.72 13.44 -12.78
CA SER A 213 -15.39 14.59 -12.19
C SER A 213 -16.80 14.29 -11.66
N THR A 214 -17.24 13.02 -11.72
CA THR A 214 -18.57 12.62 -11.27
C THR A 214 -18.72 12.84 -9.77
N THR A 215 -19.77 13.51 -9.35
CA THR A 215 -20.11 13.76 -7.93
C THR A 215 -21.43 13.14 -7.51
N ASP A 216 -22.33 12.88 -8.47
CA ASP A 216 -23.61 12.19 -8.25
C ASP A 216 -23.55 10.79 -8.90
N PHE A 217 -23.58 9.75 -8.09
CA PHE A 217 -23.53 8.35 -8.53
C PHE A 217 -24.91 7.71 -8.64
N THR A 218 -25.98 8.40 -8.21
CA THR A 218 -27.34 7.87 -8.25
C THR A 218 -27.80 7.48 -9.65
N PRO A 219 -27.57 8.27 -10.71
CA PRO A 219 -27.94 7.87 -12.08
C PRO A 219 -27.19 6.63 -12.56
N ILE A 220 -25.92 6.48 -12.17
CA ILE A 220 -25.09 5.32 -12.53
C ILE A 220 -25.65 4.06 -11.86
N VAL A 221 -25.92 4.12 -10.55
CA VAL A 221 -26.49 2.99 -9.79
C VAL A 221 -27.85 2.59 -10.33
N ARG A 222 -28.72 3.55 -10.70
CA ARG A 222 -30.02 3.27 -11.34
C ARG A 222 -29.85 2.59 -12.71
N ALA A 223 -28.87 3.00 -13.51
CA ALA A 223 -28.59 2.36 -14.80
C ALA A 223 -28.07 0.93 -14.62
N ILE A 224 -27.22 0.68 -13.62
CA ILE A 224 -26.79 -0.67 -13.25
C ILE A 224 -28.00 -1.50 -12.79
N GLN A 225 -28.84 -0.97 -11.91
CA GLN A 225 -30.04 -1.66 -11.42
C GLN A 225 -30.99 -2.03 -12.56
N ALA A 226 -31.18 -1.14 -13.54
CA ALA A 226 -32.03 -1.39 -14.70
C ALA A 226 -31.54 -2.54 -15.63
N SER A 227 -30.21 -2.83 -15.60
CA SER A 227 -29.63 -3.98 -16.31
C SER A 227 -29.81 -5.31 -15.58
N ASN A 228 -30.38 -5.28 -14.38
CA ASN A 228 -30.73 -6.44 -13.54
C ASN A 228 -29.56 -7.45 -13.35
N PRO A 229 -28.39 -7.03 -12.89
CA PRO A 229 -27.25 -7.92 -12.68
C PRO A 229 -27.42 -8.72 -11.38
N ASP A 230 -26.92 -9.95 -11.36
CA ASP A 230 -26.81 -10.74 -10.14
C ASP A 230 -25.71 -10.16 -9.20
N ILE A 231 -24.58 -9.79 -9.78
CA ILE A 231 -23.45 -9.22 -9.03
C ILE A 231 -22.94 -7.95 -9.69
N VAL A 232 -22.27 -7.09 -8.92
CA VAL A 232 -21.72 -5.81 -9.41
C VAL A 232 -20.26 -5.68 -8.98
N ALA A 233 -19.36 -5.55 -9.95
CA ALA A 233 -17.97 -5.20 -9.73
C ALA A 233 -17.75 -3.71 -10.00
N ILE A 234 -17.29 -2.99 -8.97
CA ILE A 234 -17.03 -1.55 -8.98
C ILE A 234 -15.53 -1.33 -8.90
N CYS A 235 -14.98 -0.59 -9.87
CA CYS A 235 -13.58 -0.20 -9.92
C CYS A 235 -13.48 1.33 -9.77
N SER A 236 -13.14 1.80 -8.58
CA SER A 236 -13.30 3.22 -8.22
C SER A 236 -12.14 3.76 -7.39
N TYR A 237 -11.97 5.07 -7.40
CA TYR A 237 -11.05 5.79 -6.52
C TYR A 237 -11.73 6.18 -5.19
N PRO A 238 -11.00 6.71 -4.16
CA PRO A 238 -11.52 6.81 -2.80
C PRO A 238 -12.84 7.58 -2.67
N LEU A 239 -12.94 8.75 -3.29
CA LEU A 239 -14.17 9.56 -3.18
C LEU A 239 -15.33 8.95 -3.94
N ASP A 240 -15.04 8.32 -5.10
CA ASP A 240 -16.04 7.61 -5.90
C ASP A 240 -16.56 6.39 -5.16
N SER A 241 -15.68 5.65 -4.47
CA SER A 241 -16.07 4.50 -3.65
C SER A 241 -17.08 4.89 -2.58
N VAL A 242 -16.83 6.02 -1.90
CA VAL A 242 -17.76 6.58 -0.91
C VAL A 242 -19.08 6.98 -1.57
N GLY A 243 -19.03 7.66 -2.72
CA GLY A 243 -20.21 8.06 -3.47
C GLY A 243 -21.04 6.87 -3.94
N MET A 244 -20.40 5.83 -4.49
CA MET A 244 -21.06 4.59 -4.93
C MET A 244 -21.74 3.86 -3.77
N VAL A 245 -21.07 3.70 -2.61
CA VAL A 245 -21.68 3.06 -1.43
C VAL A 245 -22.92 3.82 -0.98
N LYS A 246 -22.85 5.15 -0.92
CA LYS A 246 -23.99 5.99 -0.55
C LYS A 246 -25.14 5.85 -1.55
N ALA A 247 -24.85 5.96 -2.85
CA ALA A 247 -25.86 5.84 -3.91
C ALA A 247 -26.54 4.47 -3.93
N VAL A 248 -25.79 3.37 -3.74
CA VAL A 248 -26.35 2.01 -3.65
C VAL A 248 -27.34 1.91 -2.50
N ASN A 249 -27.03 2.46 -1.33
CA ASN A 249 -27.93 2.45 -0.17
C ASN A 249 -29.15 3.39 -0.38
N GLU A 250 -28.93 4.57 -0.96
CA GLU A 250 -30.02 5.54 -1.24
C GLU A 250 -31.02 5.00 -2.26
N VAL A 251 -30.53 4.39 -3.33
CA VAL A 251 -31.38 3.75 -4.36
C VAL A 251 -32.08 2.49 -3.84
N GLY A 252 -31.58 1.90 -2.73
CA GLY A 252 -32.07 0.63 -2.21
C GLY A 252 -31.73 -0.54 -3.15
N PHE A 253 -30.65 -0.45 -3.91
CA PHE A 253 -30.24 -1.50 -4.85
C PHE A 253 -29.63 -2.69 -4.09
N LYS A 254 -30.14 -3.89 -4.36
CA LYS A 254 -29.81 -5.14 -3.64
C LYS A 254 -29.40 -6.26 -4.59
N PRO A 255 -28.22 -6.16 -5.24
CA PRO A 255 -27.69 -7.30 -6.02
C PRO A 255 -27.29 -8.44 -5.07
N LYS A 256 -27.00 -9.62 -5.59
CA LYS A 256 -26.58 -10.76 -4.74
C LYS A 256 -25.19 -10.54 -4.11
N MET A 257 -24.28 -9.82 -4.80
CA MET A 257 -22.97 -9.43 -4.29
C MET A 257 -22.50 -8.14 -4.98
N ILE A 258 -21.80 -7.25 -4.25
CA ILE A 258 -21.36 -5.95 -4.77
C ILE A 258 -20.03 -5.52 -4.16
N GLY A 259 -19.16 -4.88 -4.96
CA GLY A 259 -17.87 -4.35 -4.52
C GLY A 259 -16.74 -4.63 -5.50
N GLY A 260 -15.67 -5.29 -5.07
CA GLY A 260 -14.57 -5.80 -5.91
C GLY A 260 -13.29 -4.99 -5.87
N ALA A 261 -13.24 -3.80 -6.47
CA ALA A 261 -12.02 -3.00 -6.62
C ALA A 261 -12.23 -1.52 -6.24
N MET A 262 -12.84 -1.31 -5.08
CA MET A 262 -13.17 0.02 -4.55
C MET A 262 -12.03 0.52 -3.66
N VAL A 263 -11.16 1.38 -4.19
CA VAL A 263 -10.08 2.02 -3.43
C VAL A 263 -10.68 2.95 -2.36
N GLY A 264 -10.01 3.05 -1.23
CA GLY A 264 -10.40 3.92 -0.12
C GLY A 264 -11.14 3.18 0.98
N LEU A 265 -11.93 2.16 0.66
CA LEU A 265 -12.63 1.36 1.68
C LEU A 265 -11.68 0.60 2.64
N GLN A 266 -10.38 0.62 2.36
CA GLN A 266 -9.31 0.09 3.22
C GLN A 266 -8.93 1.08 4.34
N ALA A 267 -9.09 2.37 4.10
CA ALA A 267 -8.72 3.41 5.07
C ALA A 267 -9.84 3.67 6.07
N THR A 268 -9.47 3.78 7.35
CA THR A 268 -10.40 3.94 8.46
C THR A 268 -11.27 5.20 8.33
N VAL A 269 -10.71 6.28 7.79
CA VAL A 269 -11.44 7.54 7.58
C VAL A 269 -12.68 7.35 6.69
N PHE A 270 -12.60 6.52 5.65
CA PHE A 270 -13.74 6.23 4.78
C PHE A 270 -14.67 5.18 5.38
N LYS A 271 -14.11 4.18 6.08
CA LYS A 271 -14.92 3.20 6.84
C LYS A 271 -15.78 3.89 7.88
N THR A 272 -15.23 4.82 8.66
CA THR A 272 -15.98 5.60 9.66
C THR A 272 -16.96 6.58 9.04
N GLN A 273 -16.63 7.18 7.87
CA GLN A 273 -17.56 8.04 7.15
C GLN A 273 -18.82 7.29 6.68
N LEU A 274 -18.67 6.03 6.30
CA LEU A 274 -19.74 5.19 5.75
C LEU A 274 -20.49 4.40 6.85
N GLY A 275 -19.75 3.93 7.86
CA GLY A 275 -20.32 3.15 8.95
C GLY A 275 -21.18 1.98 8.45
N PRO A 276 -22.42 1.83 8.97
CA PRO A 276 -23.31 0.72 8.60
C PRO A 276 -23.65 0.61 7.11
N LEU A 277 -23.47 1.68 6.31
CA LEU A 277 -23.69 1.63 4.87
C LEU A 277 -22.75 0.65 4.15
N LEU A 278 -21.59 0.34 4.76
CA LEU A 278 -20.62 -0.63 4.23
C LEU A 278 -21.07 -2.09 4.37
N ASN A 279 -21.98 -2.38 5.28
CA ASN A 279 -22.41 -3.77 5.51
C ASN A 279 -22.82 -4.45 4.19
N GLY A 280 -22.31 -5.65 3.97
CA GLY A 280 -22.56 -6.49 2.80
C GLY A 280 -21.60 -6.26 1.63
N PHE A 281 -20.88 -5.14 1.55
CA PHE A 281 -19.92 -4.94 0.49
C PHE A 281 -18.76 -5.94 0.59
N VAL A 282 -18.41 -6.54 -0.54
CA VAL A 282 -17.23 -7.40 -0.71
C VAL A 282 -16.16 -6.61 -1.44
N ASN A 283 -15.02 -6.40 -0.82
CA ASN A 283 -13.98 -5.57 -1.42
C ASN A 283 -12.57 -6.16 -1.21
N TYR A 284 -11.60 -5.66 -1.98
CA TYR A 284 -10.23 -6.06 -1.77
C TYR A 284 -9.63 -5.43 -0.51
N GLU A 285 -8.72 -6.15 0.08
CA GLU A 285 -7.77 -5.67 1.10
C GLU A 285 -6.36 -6.17 0.79
N THR A 286 -5.37 -5.57 1.40
CA THR A 286 -3.97 -5.98 1.25
C THR A 286 -3.37 -6.42 2.57
N TRP A 287 -4.03 -6.08 3.67
CA TRP A 287 -3.74 -6.51 5.02
C TRP A 287 -4.95 -6.24 5.93
N VAL A 288 -5.19 -7.12 6.88
CA VAL A 288 -6.20 -6.95 7.93
C VAL A 288 -5.62 -7.40 9.27
N PRO A 289 -6.16 -6.91 10.43
CA PRO A 289 -5.68 -7.27 11.75
C PRO A 289 -6.17 -8.67 12.17
N ALA A 290 -5.91 -9.67 11.31
CA ALA A 290 -6.15 -11.07 11.61
C ALA A 290 -4.88 -11.69 12.21
N LYS A 291 -5.03 -12.55 13.21
CA LYS A 291 -3.89 -13.21 13.89
C LYS A 291 -2.93 -13.91 12.94
N THR A 292 -3.42 -14.42 11.82
CA THR A 292 -2.63 -15.07 10.77
C THR A 292 -1.75 -14.10 9.98
N MET A 293 -2.02 -12.79 10.05
CA MET A 293 -1.28 -11.73 9.35
C MET A 293 -0.49 -10.84 10.31
N GLU A 294 -0.70 -10.96 11.61
CA GLU A 294 0.04 -10.22 12.61
C GLU A 294 1.43 -10.84 12.83
N THR A 295 2.46 -10.06 12.57
CA THR A 295 3.83 -10.37 12.96
C THR A 295 4.28 -9.43 14.08
N PRO A 296 5.26 -9.80 14.92
CA PRO A 296 5.78 -8.89 15.94
C PRO A 296 6.22 -7.54 15.37
N SER A 297 6.81 -7.52 14.17
CA SER A 297 7.27 -6.31 13.51
C SER A 297 6.14 -5.41 13.04
N VAL A 298 5.06 -5.96 12.46
CA VAL A 298 3.91 -5.12 12.07
C VAL A 298 3.18 -4.56 13.28
N VAL A 299 3.07 -5.34 14.36
CA VAL A 299 2.44 -4.89 15.61
C VAL A 299 3.24 -3.73 16.24
N GLU A 300 4.56 -3.82 16.31
CA GLU A 300 5.42 -2.76 16.83
C GLU A 300 5.36 -1.50 15.95
N PHE A 301 5.38 -1.66 14.62
CA PHE A 301 5.18 -0.56 13.70
C PHE A 301 3.83 0.13 13.95
N LEU A 302 2.73 -0.63 14.00
CA LEU A 302 1.38 -0.09 14.19
C LEU A 302 1.24 0.66 15.51
N LYS A 303 1.87 0.17 16.61
CA LYS A 303 1.92 0.87 17.88
C LYS A 303 2.57 2.25 17.73
N THR A 304 3.72 2.32 17.04
CA THR A 304 4.43 3.57 16.78
C THR A 304 3.60 4.50 15.88
N TYR A 305 3.04 3.98 14.79
CA TYR A 305 2.20 4.74 13.87
C TYR A 305 0.97 5.33 14.58
N GLN A 306 0.21 4.51 15.29
CA GLN A 306 -1.03 4.91 15.96
C GLN A 306 -0.79 5.94 17.07
N SER A 307 0.36 5.89 17.76
CA SER A 307 0.73 6.91 18.74
C SER A 307 0.96 8.31 18.12
N ARG A 308 1.25 8.38 16.83
CA ARG A 308 1.54 9.62 16.08
C ARG A 308 0.38 10.09 15.22
N ALA A 309 -0.48 9.16 14.80
CA ALA A 309 -1.50 9.41 13.77
C ALA A 309 -2.39 10.62 14.07
N GLY A 310 -2.80 10.81 15.33
CA GLY A 310 -3.62 11.96 15.73
C GLY A 310 -2.91 13.30 15.55
N ALA A 311 -1.64 13.40 15.97
CA ALA A 311 -0.84 14.62 15.83
C ALA A 311 -0.50 14.94 14.37
N GLU A 312 -0.31 13.91 13.54
CA GLU A 312 -0.01 14.05 12.10
C GLU A 312 -1.28 14.22 11.24
N GLY A 313 -2.48 14.11 11.83
CA GLY A 313 -3.77 14.25 11.13
C GLY A 313 -3.98 13.20 10.03
N VAL A 314 -3.59 11.96 10.29
CA VAL A 314 -3.67 10.84 9.34
C VAL A 314 -4.62 9.75 9.83
N ASP A 315 -4.83 8.72 9.01
CA ASP A 315 -5.63 7.55 9.35
C ASP A 315 -5.22 6.96 10.72
N PRO A 316 -6.15 6.82 11.70
CA PRO A 316 -5.80 6.46 13.06
C PRO A 316 -5.31 5.02 13.23
N LEU A 317 -5.64 4.10 12.34
CA LEU A 317 -5.25 2.69 12.45
C LEU A 317 -4.01 2.33 11.62
N GLY A 318 -3.81 2.98 10.46
CA GLY A 318 -2.64 2.77 9.61
C GLY A 318 -2.57 1.41 8.92
N TYR A 319 -3.66 0.66 8.88
CA TYR A 319 -3.70 -0.71 8.35
C TYR A 319 -3.50 -0.80 6.83
N TYR A 320 -3.79 0.27 6.12
CA TYR A 320 -3.60 0.34 4.69
C TYR A 320 -2.23 0.93 4.35
N LEU A 321 -2.18 2.17 3.89
CA LEU A 321 -0.93 2.75 3.40
C LEU A 321 0.07 3.16 4.50
N GLY A 322 -0.30 3.17 5.77
CA GLY A 322 0.66 3.31 6.85
C GLY A 322 1.69 2.19 6.85
N THR A 323 1.22 0.95 6.88
CA THR A 323 2.06 -0.26 6.83
C THR A 323 2.84 -0.38 5.52
N TRP A 324 2.18 -0.14 4.38
CA TRP A 324 2.82 -0.25 3.07
C TRP A 324 3.79 0.89 2.78
N GLY A 325 3.56 2.08 3.33
CA GLY A 325 4.51 3.20 3.27
C GLY A 325 5.81 2.94 4.04
N TYR A 326 5.76 2.11 5.08
CA TYR A 326 6.96 1.59 5.74
C TYR A 326 7.60 0.48 4.92
N ALA A 327 6.82 -0.52 4.50
CA ALA A 327 7.32 -1.72 3.84
C ALA A 327 8.02 -1.45 2.48
N TYR A 328 7.53 -0.48 1.68
CA TYR A 328 8.19 -0.20 0.41
C TYR A 328 9.57 0.45 0.59
N MET A 329 9.77 1.18 1.68
CA MET A 329 11.08 1.69 2.06
C MET A 329 11.97 0.56 2.60
N GLU A 330 11.41 -0.46 3.30
CA GLU A 330 12.17 -1.65 3.68
C GLU A 330 12.70 -2.39 2.46
N VAL A 331 11.91 -2.51 1.39
CA VAL A 331 12.34 -3.16 0.14
C VAL A 331 13.56 -2.44 -0.44
N LEU A 332 13.51 -1.13 -0.57
CA LEU A 332 14.64 -0.35 -1.08
C LEU A 332 15.84 -0.41 -0.13
N GLY A 333 15.61 -0.26 1.18
CA GLY A 333 16.67 -0.29 2.19
C GLY A 333 17.39 -1.63 2.27
N ALA A 334 16.67 -2.74 2.14
CA ALA A 334 17.26 -4.09 2.09
C ALA A 334 18.17 -4.25 0.86
N ALA A 335 17.73 -3.79 -0.30
CA ALA A 335 18.52 -3.86 -1.52
C ALA A 335 19.78 -2.98 -1.45
N ILE A 336 19.69 -1.75 -0.92
CA ILE A 336 20.85 -0.88 -0.68
C ILE A 336 21.85 -1.56 0.26
N THR A 337 21.37 -2.17 1.33
CA THR A 337 22.22 -2.85 2.31
C THR A 337 22.94 -4.05 1.69
N ALA A 338 22.21 -4.88 0.95
CA ALA A 338 22.74 -6.09 0.33
C ALA A 338 23.75 -5.78 -0.80
N THR A 339 23.50 -4.76 -1.60
CA THR A 339 24.38 -4.35 -2.70
C THR A 339 25.52 -3.43 -2.25
N LYS A 340 25.54 -3.03 -0.98
CA LYS A 340 26.50 -2.13 -0.37
C LYS A 340 26.65 -0.78 -1.10
N GLY A 341 25.55 -0.29 -1.68
CA GLY A 341 25.56 0.97 -2.42
C GLY A 341 24.22 1.38 -3.00
N VAL A 342 24.26 2.41 -3.83
CA VAL A 342 23.10 3.06 -4.47
C VAL A 342 23.12 2.92 -6.00
N ASP A 343 23.74 1.84 -6.51
CA ASP A 343 23.77 1.52 -7.93
C ASP A 343 22.40 0.93 -8.35
N ASP A 344 21.71 1.65 -9.21
CA ASP A 344 20.35 1.31 -9.65
C ASP A 344 20.25 -0.06 -10.34
N THR A 345 21.29 -0.46 -11.08
CA THR A 345 21.32 -1.73 -11.81
C THR A 345 21.50 -2.89 -10.82
N LYS A 346 22.48 -2.78 -9.92
CA LYS A 346 22.72 -3.81 -8.89
C LYS A 346 21.53 -3.98 -7.96
N ILE A 347 20.87 -2.88 -7.57
CA ILE A 347 19.65 -2.92 -6.76
C ILE A 347 18.54 -3.67 -7.50
N ALA A 348 18.30 -3.36 -8.77
CA ALA A 348 17.27 -4.04 -9.56
C ALA A 348 17.58 -5.53 -9.76
N GLU A 349 18.80 -5.90 -10.08
CA GLU A 349 19.25 -7.29 -10.21
C GLU A 349 19.06 -8.05 -8.89
N TRP A 350 19.40 -7.42 -7.78
CA TRP A 350 19.23 -8.04 -6.46
C TRP A 350 17.75 -8.26 -6.11
N LEU A 351 16.88 -7.28 -6.40
CA LEU A 351 15.42 -7.38 -6.16
C LEU A 351 14.77 -8.47 -7.01
N HIS A 352 15.20 -8.68 -8.25
CA HIS A 352 14.72 -9.81 -9.06
C HIS A 352 15.16 -11.17 -8.52
N ALA A 353 16.37 -11.24 -7.98
CA ALA A 353 16.96 -12.50 -7.54
C ALA A 353 16.50 -12.93 -6.14
N ASN A 354 16.20 -11.99 -5.25
CA ASN A 354 16.06 -12.27 -3.83
C ASN A 354 14.67 -11.90 -3.28
N PRO A 355 14.13 -12.69 -2.33
CA PRO A 355 13.00 -12.23 -1.51
C PRO A 355 13.45 -11.18 -0.51
N VAL A 356 12.56 -10.28 -0.15
CA VAL A 356 12.79 -9.23 0.85
C VAL A 356 11.87 -9.44 2.04
N LYS A 357 12.43 -9.54 3.24
CA LYS A 357 11.67 -9.54 4.49
C LYS A 357 11.21 -8.13 4.83
N THR A 358 9.93 -7.97 5.08
CA THR A 358 9.32 -6.69 5.47
C THR A 358 8.34 -6.90 6.63
N ILE A 359 7.85 -5.81 7.22
CA ILE A 359 6.77 -5.89 8.22
C ILE A 359 5.49 -6.53 7.63
N MET A 360 5.33 -6.47 6.30
CA MET A 360 4.20 -7.07 5.57
C MET A 360 4.47 -8.52 5.17
N GLY A 361 5.54 -9.14 5.67
CA GLY A 361 6.00 -10.47 5.32
C GLY A 361 7.01 -10.48 4.16
N ASP A 362 7.28 -11.66 3.63
CA ASP A 362 8.26 -11.83 2.56
C ASP A 362 7.68 -11.41 1.21
N ILE A 363 8.40 -10.53 0.52
CA ILE A 363 8.06 -10.03 -0.82
C ILE A 363 9.06 -10.58 -1.82
N LYS A 364 8.58 -11.23 -2.87
CA LYS A 364 9.38 -11.67 -3.99
C LYS A 364 8.77 -11.14 -5.30
N PHE A 365 9.61 -10.50 -6.10
CA PHE A 365 9.21 -9.99 -7.40
C PHE A 365 9.47 -11.02 -8.50
N GLY A 366 8.58 -11.05 -9.51
CA GLY A 366 8.76 -11.77 -10.75
C GLY A 366 9.62 -10.98 -11.75
N GLN A 367 9.83 -11.56 -12.93
CA GLN A 367 10.66 -10.94 -13.97
C GLN A 367 10.09 -9.63 -14.52
N ASN A 368 8.78 -9.45 -14.46
CA ASN A 368 8.09 -8.22 -14.85
C ASN A 368 8.02 -7.16 -13.74
N GLY A 369 8.65 -7.41 -12.58
CA GLY A 369 8.61 -6.52 -11.42
C GLY A 369 7.31 -6.54 -10.62
N GLU A 370 6.31 -7.32 -11.03
CA GLU A 370 5.13 -7.60 -10.21
C GLU A 370 5.46 -8.67 -9.17
N TRP A 371 4.59 -8.87 -8.17
CA TRP A 371 4.80 -9.95 -7.20
C TRP A 371 4.79 -11.31 -7.87
N ALA A 372 5.68 -12.21 -7.44
CA ALA A 372 5.74 -13.58 -7.95
C ALA A 372 4.47 -14.39 -7.64
N THR A 373 3.76 -14.04 -6.58
CA THR A 373 2.51 -14.69 -6.14
C THR A 373 1.54 -13.64 -5.61
N SER A 374 0.27 -13.73 -5.97
CA SER A 374 -0.76 -12.83 -5.44
C SER A 374 -0.98 -13.04 -3.94
N ARG A 375 -1.14 -11.94 -3.20
CA ARG A 375 -1.58 -11.90 -1.81
C ARG A 375 -2.75 -10.93 -1.62
N MET A 376 -3.51 -10.68 -2.69
CA MET A 376 -4.73 -9.89 -2.61
C MET A 376 -5.78 -10.63 -1.78
N LEU A 377 -6.35 -9.92 -0.82
CA LEU A 377 -7.47 -10.40 -0.05
C LEU A 377 -8.78 -9.93 -0.67
N GLN A 378 -9.84 -10.71 -0.50
CA GLN A 378 -11.20 -10.22 -0.59
C GLN A 378 -11.84 -10.36 0.80
N VAL A 379 -12.45 -9.29 1.26
CA VAL A 379 -13.14 -9.25 2.54
C VAL A 379 -14.58 -8.85 2.34
N GLN A 380 -15.48 -9.28 3.24
CA GLN A 380 -16.81 -8.72 3.36
C GLN A 380 -16.92 -7.92 4.64
N TYR A 381 -17.47 -6.71 4.52
CA TYR A 381 -17.85 -5.89 5.70
C TYR A 381 -19.24 -6.30 6.17
N HIS A 382 -19.40 -6.44 7.50
CA HIS A 382 -20.65 -6.84 8.13
C HIS A 382 -20.70 -6.35 9.59
N ASP A 383 -21.87 -6.39 10.22
CA ASP A 383 -22.08 -6.08 11.64
C ASP A 383 -21.53 -4.70 12.10
N ILE A 384 -21.28 -3.79 11.19
CA ILE A 384 -20.90 -2.41 11.51
C ILE A 384 -22.14 -1.70 12.04
N LYS A 385 -22.13 -1.30 13.32
CA LYS A 385 -23.29 -0.70 14.01
C LYS A 385 -23.18 0.81 14.16
N ASN A 386 -21.99 1.37 14.01
CA ASN A 386 -21.73 2.78 14.21
C ASN A 386 -20.52 3.26 13.38
N ASN A 387 -20.23 4.55 13.44
CA ASN A 387 -19.16 5.21 12.69
C ASN A 387 -17.85 5.37 13.51
N SER A 388 -17.65 4.57 14.55
CA SER A 388 -16.44 4.68 15.38
C SER A 388 -15.23 4.01 14.77
N VAL A 389 -14.05 4.51 15.10
CA VAL A 389 -12.76 3.87 14.75
C VAL A 389 -12.67 2.47 15.37
N ASP A 390 -13.19 2.31 16.58
CA ASP A 390 -13.10 1.04 17.34
C ASP A 390 -13.82 -0.11 16.63
N ALA A 391 -14.88 0.18 15.87
CA ALA A 391 -15.56 -0.82 15.03
C ALA A 391 -14.63 -1.50 14.00
N HIS A 392 -13.49 -0.90 13.69
CA HIS A 392 -12.56 -1.36 12.64
C HIS A 392 -11.19 -1.80 13.18
N ARG A 393 -11.00 -1.85 14.52
CA ARG A 393 -9.72 -2.26 15.13
C ARG A 393 -9.40 -3.73 14.98
N GLY A 394 -10.42 -4.58 14.91
CA GLY A 394 -10.28 -6.03 14.82
C GLY A 394 -11.03 -6.61 13.63
N MET A 395 -11.37 -7.90 13.75
CA MET A 395 -12.04 -8.66 12.70
C MET A 395 -13.56 -8.78 12.90
N ASP A 396 -14.14 -8.15 13.92
CA ASP A 396 -15.57 -8.29 14.27
C ASP A 396 -16.51 -7.72 13.20
N THR A 397 -16.02 -6.82 12.36
CA THR A 397 -16.79 -6.15 11.30
C THR A 397 -16.33 -6.49 9.90
N GLN A 398 -15.46 -7.49 9.75
CA GLN A 398 -14.99 -7.93 8.45
C GLN A 398 -14.56 -9.39 8.47
N THR A 399 -14.76 -10.07 7.36
CA THR A 399 -14.38 -11.48 7.17
C THR A 399 -13.51 -11.60 5.92
N VAL A 400 -12.35 -12.24 6.02
CA VAL A 400 -11.52 -12.61 4.86
C VAL A 400 -12.14 -13.80 4.16
N LEU A 401 -12.44 -13.67 2.88
CA LEU A 401 -13.08 -14.66 2.05
C LEU A 401 -12.07 -15.46 1.20
N THR A 402 -11.05 -14.77 0.69
CA THR A 402 -9.94 -15.32 -0.11
C THR A 402 -8.64 -14.59 0.22
N PRO A 403 -7.46 -15.22 0.00
CA PRO A 403 -7.23 -16.61 -0.43
C PRO A 403 -7.57 -17.63 0.68
N ALA A 404 -7.60 -18.91 0.32
CA ALA A 404 -8.09 -19.98 1.21
C ALA A 404 -7.27 -20.15 2.49
N ASP A 405 -5.95 -19.94 2.44
CA ASP A 405 -5.02 -20.04 3.56
C ASP A 405 -5.14 -18.90 4.58
N LEU A 406 -5.72 -17.75 4.18
CA LEU A 406 -5.98 -16.59 5.02
C LEU A 406 -7.46 -16.41 5.36
N LYS A 407 -8.32 -17.28 4.86
CA LYS A 407 -9.78 -17.19 5.02
C LYS A 407 -10.18 -17.28 6.50
N THR A 408 -11.02 -16.32 6.96
CA THR A 408 -11.53 -16.29 8.35
C THR A 408 -13.00 -16.67 8.48
N GLY A 409 -13.73 -16.75 7.35
CA GLY A 409 -15.13 -17.13 7.37
C GLY A 409 -15.75 -17.21 5.97
N ASN A 410 -17.07 -17.33 5.90
CA ASN A 410 -17.81 -17.40 4.65
C ASN A 410 -18.51 -16.07 4.36
N VAL A 411 -18.76 -15.80 3.09
CA VAL A 411 -19.55 -14.65 2.68
C VAL A 411 -21.00 -14.78 3.16
N ILE A 412 -21.54 -13.70 3.72
CA ILE A 412 -22.96 -13.57 4.00
C ILE A 412 -23.65 -13.25 2.66
N TYR A 413 -24.39 -14.21 2.13
CA TYR A 413 -24.95 -14.15 0.79
C TYR A 413 -26.46 -14.49 0.81
N PRO A 414 -27.31 -13.80 0.06
CA PRO A 414 -27.00 -12.61 -0.75
C PRO A 414 -26.73 -11.36 0.09
N TYR A 415 -26.21 -10.31 -0.54
CA TYR A 415 -25.85 -9.01 0.03
C TYR A 415 -26.86 -8.46 1.04
N GLU A 416 -28.14 -8.61 0.77
CA GLU A 416 -29.22 -8.13 1.64
C GLU A 416 -29.18 -8.75 3.06
N LYS A 417 -28.68 -9.96 3.22
CA LYS A 417 -28.61 -10.64 4.52
C LYS A 417 -27.51 -10.07 5.43
N ALA A 418 -26.59 -9.31 4.88
CA ALA A 418 -25.50 -8.67 5.62
C ALA A 418 -25.82 -7.21 6.00
N LYS A 419 -27.03 -6.72 5.70
CA LYS A 419 -27.48 -5.34 6.00
C LYS A 419 -28.03 -5.20 7.40
#